data_48c54e01fcd21990f95a844776a6c33d
#
_entry.id   48c54e01fcd21990f95a844776a6c33d
#
_cell.length_a   1.000
_cell.length_b   1.000
_cell.length_c   1.000
_cell.angle_alpha   90.00
_cell.angle_beta   90.00
_cell.angle_gamma   90.00
#
_symmetry.space_group_name_H-M   'P 1'
#
loop_
_entity.id
_entity.type
_entity.pdbx_description
1 polymer ?
#
loop_
_entity_poly.entity_id
_entity_poly.type
_entity_poly.pdbx_seq_one_letter_code
_entity_poly.pdbx_strand_id
1 'polypeptide(L)'
;NAQSEIILSTFDFMSDESGRIMIGALCEAAEKGVKVEVLVDGFDGVLHMKWNPYFYALSANENVTLMMYNEINPFTMYKGMARMHDKYLIVDRQIYMLGGRNTFNYFLGDYSEYKNYDRDVLVWRRKPAAEQENASVNELLAYYETVKNSGECSSFANGKSLADRYCVKHAMERIEEEYEKYCSEHEELSDEYSYEDNTFQVESIALLSNPVNAGVKE
;
A
#
# COMPACT_ATOMS: atom_id res chain seq x y z
N ASN A 1 6.92 -0.27 13.21
CA ASN A 1 7.30 -1.69 13.40
C ASN A 1 6.05 -2.57 13.45
N ALA A 2 5.49 -2.88 12.25
CA ALA A 2 4.39 -3.82 12.12
C ALA A 2 4.76 -5.19 12.72
N GLN A 3 3.78 -5.84 13.36
CA GLN A 3 3.98 -7.13 14.04
C GLN A 3 3.27 -8.28 13.32
N SER A 4 2.19 -8.01 12.62
CA SER A 4 1.33 -9.06 12.05
C SER A 4 0.87 -8.79 10.63
N GLU A 5 0.43 -7.57 10.33
CA GLU A 5 -0.21 -7.28 9.05
C GLU A 5 0.03 -5.84 8.59
N ILE A 6 0.28 -5.67 7.29
CA ILE A 6 0.25 -4.38 6.59
C ILE A 6 -0.70 -4.50 5.40
N ILE A 7 -1.62 -3.55 5.27
CA ILE A 7 -2.46 -3.38 4.08
C ILE A 7 -2.18 -2.01 3.49
N LEU A 8 -1.68 -1.96 2.28
CA LEU A 8 -1.48 -0.73 1.50
C LEU A 8 -2.44 -0.72 0.32
N SER A 9 -3.33 0.26 0.28
CA SER A 9 -4.13 0.57 -0.91
C SER A 9 -3.66 1.90 -1.48
N THR A 10 -3.35 1.95 -2.75
CA THR A 10 -2.89 3.17 -3.41
C THR A 10 -3.39 3.20 -4.85
N PHE A 11 -3.74 4.41 -5.32
CA PHE A 11 -4.18 4.56 -6.69
C PHE A 11 -3.03 4.36 -7.68
N ASP A 12 -1.87 4.93 -7.41
CA ASP A 12 -0.68 4.83 -8.25
C ASP A 12 0.55 4.47 -7.40
N PHE A 13 1.33 3.52 -7.90
CA PHE A 13 2.55 3.04 -7.28
C PHE A 13 3.65 2.92 -8.33
N MET A 14 4.62 3.80 -8.29
CA MET A 14 5.77 3.80 -9.19
C MET A 14 7.00 3.21 -8.51
N SER A 15 8.03 2.86 -9.30
CA SER A 15 9.32 2.39 -8.81
C SER A 15 10.41 3.46 -8.90
N ASP A 16 10.03 4.73 -8.66
CA ASP A 16 10.98 5.81 -8.43
C ASP A 16 11.61 5.71 -7.02
N GLU A 17 12.39 6.69 -6.59
CA GLU A 17 13.12 6.64 -5.31
C GLU A 17 12.18 6.36 -4.13
N SER A 18 11.10 7.14 -3.99
CA SER A 18 10.13 6.97 -2.90
C SER A 18 9.40 5.63 -2.98
N GLY A 19 9.07 5.22 -4.19
CA GLY A 19 8.41 3.93 -4.42
C GLY A 19 9.32 2.74 -4.08
N ARG A 20 10.61 2.80 -4.43
CA ARG A 20 11.57 1.73 -4.08
C ARG A 20 11.83 1.66 -2.58
N ILE A 21 11.90 2.81 -1.90
CA ILE A 21 11.98 2.84 -0.42
C ILE A 21 10.74 2.20 0.20
N MET A 22 9.54 2.51 -0.30
CA MET A 22 8.32 1.86 0.15
C MET A 22 8.35 0.35 -0.10
N ILE A 23 8.79 -0.09 -1.28
CA ILE A 23 8.95 -1.52 -1.60
C ILE A 23 9.93 -2.16 -0.61
N GLY A 24 11.06 -1.52 -0.30
CA GLY A 24 12.05 -1.99 0.67
C GLY A 24 11.44 -2.17 2.06
N ALA A 25 10.69 -1.20 2.55
CA ALA A 25 10.00 -1.28 3.84
C ALA A 25 8.98 -2.43 3.89
N LEU A 26 8.25 -2.67 2.79
CA LEU A 26 7.28 -3.78 2.69
C LEU A 26 7.99 -5.14 2.61
N CYS A 27 9.11 -5.23 1.87
CA CYS A 27 9.93 -6.44 1.80
C CYS A 27 10.52 -6.79 3.17
N GLU A 28 11.12 -5.82 3.86
CA GLU A 28 11.69 -6.02 5.20
C GLU A 28 10.63 -6.49 6.20
N ALA A 29 9.44 -5.90 6.18
CA ALA A 29 8.33 -6.34 7.02
C ALA A 29 7.91 -7.79 6.69
N ALA A 30 7.80 -8.13 5.41
CA ALA A 30 7.44 -9.47 4.95
C ALA A 30 8.50 -10.53 5.33
N GLU A 31 9.78 -10.19 5.28
CA GLU A 31 10.89 -11.06 5.71
C GLU A 31 10.85 -11.34 7.22
N LYS A 32 10.35 -10.39 8.01
CA LYS A 32 10.09 -10.56 9.44
C LYS A 32 8.81 -11.36 9.75
N GLY A 33 8.13 -11.86 8.73
CA GLY A 33 6.91 -12.67 8.85
C GLY A 33 5.61 -11.87 8.91
N VAL A 34 5.66 -10.56 8.69
CA VAL A 34 4.46 -9.71 8.59
C VAL A 34 3.73 -10.01 7.28
N LYS A 35 2.41 -10.21 7.37
CA LYS A 35 1.57 -10.38 6.18
C LYS A 35 1.38 -9.03 5.49
N VAL A 36 1.78 -8.92 4.24
CA VAL A 36 1.70 -7.69 3.45
C VAL A 36 0.69 -7.87 2.31
N GLU A 37 -0.33 -7.05 2.28
CA GLU A 37 -1.28 -6.97 1.17
C GLU A 37 -1.19 -5.59 0.51
N VAL A 38 -1.01 -5.56 -0.80
CA VAL A 38 -0.93 -4.33 -1.58
C VAL A 38 -1.98 -4.37 -2.67
N LEU A 39 -2.81 -3.34 -2.74
CA LEU A 39 -3.86 -3.18 -3.74
C LEU A 39 -3.64 -1.88 -4.51
N VAL A 40 -3.50 -1.99 -5.82
CA VAL A 40 -3.24 -0.85 -6.72
C VAL A 40 -4.35 -0.77 -7.77
N ASP A 41 -4.68 0.44 -8.24
CA ASP A 41 -5.58 0.59 -9.38
C ASP A 41 -5.07 -0.16 -10.61
N GLY A 42 -5.94 -0.85 -11.30
CA GLY A 42 -5.53 -1.77 -12.37
C GLY A 42 -5.01 -1.08 -13.63
N PHE A 43 -5.41 0.16 -13.90
CA PHE A 43 -4.85 0.91 -15.03
C PHE A 43 -3.41 1.35 -14.73
N ASP A 44 -3.17 1.97 -13.57
CA ASP A 44 -1.82 2.37 -13.16
C ASP A 44 -0.93 1.15 -12.90
N GLY A 45 -1.50 0.07 -12.35
CA GLY A 45 -0.80 -1.21 -12.21
C GLY A 45 -0.31 -1.78 -13.54
N VAL A 46 -1.11 -1.69 -14.60
CA VAL A 46 -0.67 -2.11 -15.95
C VAL A 46 0.44 -1.20 -16.50
N LEU A 47 0.36 0.11 -16.26
CA LEU A 47 1.36 1.06 -16.76
C LEU A 47 2.69 0.99 -16.04
N HIS A 48 2.67 0.89 -14.70
CA HIS A 48 3.85 1.10 -13.88
C HIS A 48 4.41 -0.18 -13.26
N MET A 49 3.57 -1.21 -13.04
CA MET A 49 3.97 -2.42 -12.34
C MET A 49 4.26 -3.59 -13.29
N LYS A 50 3.44 -3.77 -14.35
CA LYS A 50 3.69 -4.84 -15.32
C LYS A 50 5.03 -4.64 -16.02
N TRP A 51 5.77 -5.75 -16.16
CA TRP A 51 7.13 -5.78 -16.73
C TRP A 51 8.20 -5.06 -15.92
N ASN A 52 7.87 -4.60 -14.71
CA ASN A 52 8.77 -3.88 -13.83
C ASN A 52 9.40 -4.83 -12.80
N PRO A 53 10.72 -5.05 -12.82
CA PRO A 53 11.38 -6.03 -11.96
C PRO A 53 11.27 -5.73 -10.46
N TYR A 54 11.07 -4.48 -10.06
CA TYR A 54 10.90 -4.09 -8.66
C TYR A 54 9.60 -4.65 -8.06
N PHE A 55 8.50 -4.64 -8.83
CA PHE A 55 7.24 -5.23 -8.36
C PHE A 55 7.26 -6.76 -8.42
N TYR A 56 8.04 -7.34 -9.33
CA TYR A 56 8.30 -8.78 -9.29
C TYR A 56 9.14 -9.17 -8.08
N ALA A 57 10.12 -8.36 -7.68
CA ALA A 57 10.89 -8.55 -6.47
C ALA A 57 9.99 -8.51 -5.23
N LEU A 58 9.15 -7.49 -5.08
CA LEU A 58 8.17 -7.38 -4.00
C LEU A 58 7.25 -8.62 -3.93
N SER A 59 6.68 -9.04 -5.07
CA SER A 59 5.75 -10.17 -5.14
C SER A 59 6.43 -11.55 -5.03
N ALA A 60 7.76 -11.61 -5.00
CA ALA A 60 8.50 -12.86 -4.83
C ALA A 60 8.46 -13.38 -3.38
N ASN A 61 8.27 -12.50 -2.39
CA ASN A 61 8.15 -12.89 -1.00
C ASN A 61 6.81 -13.60 -0.74
N GLU A 62 6.83 -14.71 0.00
CA GLU A 62 5.62 -15.52 0.28
C GLU A 62 4.60 -14.83 1.17
N ASN A 63 5.04 -13.87 1.98
CA ASN A 63 4.20 -13.08 2.86
C ASN A 63 3.59 -11.84 2.15
N VAL A 64 3.90 -11.64 0.86
CA VAL A 64 3.36 -10.53 0.06
C VAL A 64 2.27 -11.01 -0.89
N THR A 65 1.12 -10.33 -0.83
CA THR A 65 0.04 -10.46 -1.82
C THR A 65 -0.12 -9.12 -2.53
N LEU A 66 0.20 -9.08 -3.81
CA LEU A 66 0.06 -7.90 -4.65
C LEU A 66 -1.12 -8.08 -5.60
N MET A 67 -2.04 -7.11 -5.62
CA MET A 67 -3.31 -7.17 -6.36
C MET A 67 -3.55 -5.90 -7.17
N MET A 68 -4.31 -6.04 -8.23
CA MET A 68 -4.79 -4.93 -9.06
C MET A 68 -6.32 -4.91 -9.10
N TYR A 69 -6.92 -3.74 -8.87
CA TYR A 69 -8.36 -3.55 -8.99
C TYR A 69 -8.74 -3.16 -10.41
N ASN A 70 -9.67 -3.90 -11.01
CA ASN A 70 -10.19 -3.67 -12.36
C ASN A 70 -9.07 -3.52 -13.41
N GLU A 71 -8.22 -4.55 -13.47
CA GLU A 71 -7.13 -4.60 -14.43
C GLU A 71 -7.64 -4.45 -15.86
N ILE A 72 -7.09 -3.47 -16.59
CA ILE A 72 -7.47 -3.20 -17.97
C ILE A 72 -6.72 -4.14 -18.91
N ASN A 73 -7.47 -4.75 -19.80
CA ASN A 73 -6.97 -5.47 -20.96
C ASN A 73 -7.76 -5.06 -22.21
N PRO A 74 -7.33 -5.45 -23.42
CA PRO A 74 -8.01 -5.05 -24.67
C PRO A 74 -9.51 -5.36 -24.72
N PHE A 75 -9.97 -6.38 -23.97
CA PHE A 75 -11.39 -6.78 -23.96
C PHE A 75 -12.20 -6.03 -22.89
N THR A 76 -11.53 -5.41 -21.91
CA THR A 76 -12.17 -4.70 -20.79
C THR A 76 -11.90 -3.19 -20.78
N MET A 77 -11.40 -2.63 -21.89
CA MET A 77 -11.10 -1.18 -22.00
C MET A 77 -12.31 -0.28 -21.70
N TYR A 78 -13.54 -0.76 -21.94
CA TYR A 78 -14.75 -0.02 -21.59
C TYR A 78 -14.94 0.16 -20.08
N LYS A 79 -14.29 -0.67 -19.25
CA LYS A 79 -14.27 -0.54 -17.79
C LYS A 79 -13.24 0.48 -17.29
N GLY A 80 -12.46 1.09 -18.17
CA GLY A 80 -11.34 1.96 -17.82
C GLY A 80 -11.69 3.19 -16.98
N MET A 81 -12.98 3.55 -16.90
CA MET A 81 -13.46 4.63 -16.03
C MET A 81 -13.83 4.17 -14.61
N ALA A 82 -13.97 2.86 -14.38
CA ALA A 82 -14.26 2.28 -13.06
C ALA A 82 -12.95 2.07 -12.30
N ARG A 83 -12.37 3.16 -11.80
CA ARG A 83 -11.05 3.20 -11.16
C ARG A 83 -11.17 3.25 -9.64
N MET A 84 -10.24 2.58 -8.97
CA MET A 84 -10.04 2.72 -7.54
C MET A 84 -9.16 3.94 -7.27
N HIS A 85 -9.63 4.89 -6.47
CA HIS A 85 -8.84 6.09 -6.15
C HIS A 85 -8.47 6.18 -4.66
N ASP A 86 -8.48 5.04 -3.98
CA ASP A 86 -8.18 4.91 -2.55
C ASP A 86 -6.69 5.06 -2.27
N LYS A 87 -6.37 5.67 -1.13
CA LYS A 87 -5.01 5.78 -0.62
C LYS A 87 -5.04 5.67 0.89
N TYR A 88 -4.72 4.48 1.39
CA TYR A 88 -4.62 4.23 2.82
C TYR A 88 -3.59 3.15 3.13
N LEU A 89 -3.07 3.22 4.33
CA LEU A 89 -2.20 2.23 4.93
C LEU A 89 -2.82 1.78 6.26
N ILE A 90 -2.97 0.48 6.46
CA ILE A 90 -3.42 -0.11 7.72
C ILE A 90 -2.29 -0.96 8.27
N VAL A 91 -1.99 -0.82 9.56
CA VAL A 91 -0.96 -1.59 10.25
C VAL A 91 -1.58 -2.27 11.47
N ASP A 92 -1.40 -3.59 11.57
CA ASP A 92 -1.79 -4.44 12.70
C ASP A 92 -3.24 -4.28 13.17
N ARG A 93 -4.13 -3.82 12.29
CA ARG A 93 -5.54 -3.50 12.61
C ARG A 93 -5.70 -2.51 13.77
N GLN A 94 -4.68 -1.72 14.03
CA GLN A 94 -4.65 -0.74 15.12
C GLN A 94 -4.44 0.69 14.66
N ILE A 95 -3.65 0.84 13.59
CA ILE A 95 -3.26 2.14 13.05
C ILE A 95 -3.68 2.16 11.60
N TYR A 96 -4.22 3.29 11.15
CA TYR A 96 -4.35 3.54 9.73
C TYR A 96 -4.02 4.99 9.38
N MET A 97 -3.52 5.18 8.19
CA MET A 97 -3.36 6.47 7.55
C MET A 97 -4.26 6.50 6.31
N LEU A 98 -5.04 7.56 6.16
CA LEU A 98 -5.95 7.77 5.04
C LEU A 98 -5.76 9.18 4.50
N GLY A 99 -5.57 9.33 3.20
CA GLY A 99 -5.36 10.64 2.61
C GLY A 99 -5.33 10.67 1.09
N GLY A 100 -4.63 11.65 0.55
CA GLY A 100 -4.58 11.90 -0.89
C GLY A 100 -3.28 11.49 -1.57
N ARG A 101 -2.24 11.05 -0.84
CA ARG A 101 -0.93 10.76 -1.40
C ARG A 101 -0.85 9.41 -2.09
N ASN A 102 -0.35 9.42 -3.33
CA ASN A 102 0.08 8.22 -4.03
C ASN A 102 1.51 7.84 -3.64
N THR A 103 1.95 6.67 -4.08
CA THR A 103 3.24 6.08 -3.68
C THR A 103 4.29 6.33 -4.75
N PHE A 104 4.73 7.59 -4.89
CA PHE A 104 5.84 8.02 -5.77
C PHE A 104 6.33 9.44 -5.42
N ASN A 105 7.45 9.87 -6.02
CA ASN A 105 8.21 11.08 -5.71
C ASN A 105 7.41 12.38 -5.68
N TYR A 106 6.35 12.48 -6.49
CA TYR A 106 5.52 13.68 -6.55
C TYR A 106 4.75 13.93 -5.23
N PHE A 107 4.52 12.89 -4.46
CA PHE A 107 3.80 12.94 -3.18
C PHE A 107 4.69 12.66 -1.97
N LEU A 108 5.74 11.85 -2.13
CA LEU A 108 6.57 11.35 -1.04
C LEU A 108 8.03 11.76 -1.23
N GLY A 109 8.76 11.79 -0.11
CA GLY A 109 10.19 12.11 -0.09
C GLY A 109 10.51 13.53 -0.61
N ASP A 110 11.77 13.84 -0.83
CA ASP A 110 12.29 15.11 -1.34
C ASP A 110 13.08 14.95 -2.66
N TYR A 111 12.67 13.98 -3.47
CA TYR A 111 13.35 13.59 -4.70
C TYR A 111 12.88 14.33 -5.96
N SER A 112 11.76 15.07 -5.87
CA SER A 112 11.20 15.81 -7.00
C SER A 112 11.21 17.31 -6.75
N GLU A 113 11.58 18.07 -7.80
CA GLU A 113 11.49 19.54 -7.79
C GLU A 113 10.03 20.02 -7.66
N TYR A 114 9.09 19.25 -8.24
CA TYR A 114 7.67 19.55 -8.17
C TYR A 114 7.00 18.54 -7.25
N LYS A 115 6.32 19.03 -6.21
CA LYS A 115 5.60 18.22 -5.22
C LYS A 115 4.15 18.60 -5.11
N ASN A 116 3.31 17.61 -4.93
CA ASN A 116 1.94 17.79 -4.48
C ASN A 116 1.88 17.67 -2.96
N TYR A 117 1.52 18.76 -2.28
CA TYR A 117 1.31 18.77 -0.84
C TYR A 117 -0.14 18.37 -0.57
N ASP A 118 -0.31 17.17 -0.04
CA ASP A 118 -1.61 16.66 0.38
C ASP A 118 -1.62 16.42 1.89
N ARG A 119 -2.79 16.14 2.43
CA ARG A 119 -2.98 15.87 3.87
C ARG A 119 -3.47 14.46 4.06
N ASP A 120 -2.85 13.79 5.01
CA ASP A 120 -3.30 12.49 5.49
C ASP A 120 -3.73 12.61 6.94
N VAL A 121 -4.69 11.78 7.31
CA VAL A 121 -5.12 11.61 8.69
C VAL A 121 -4.55 10.29 9.21
N LEU A 122 -3.77 10.38 10.28
CA LEU A 122 -3.33 9.21 11.02
C LEU A 122 -4.32 8.96 12.15
N VAL A 123 -4.85 7.75 12.21
CA VAL A 123 -5.71 7.29 13.29
C VAL A 123 -5.08 6.07 13.93
N TRP A 124 -4.94 6.09 15.25
CA TRP A 124 -4.47 4.95 16.00
C TRP A 124 -5.45 4.61 17.12
N ARG A 125 -5.50 3.37 17.47
CA ARG A 125 -6.40 2.86 18.50
C ARG A 125 -5.65 2.54 19.78
N ARG A 126 -6.09 3.16 20.87
CA ARG A 126 -5.47 2.99 22.20
C ARG A 126 -5.69 1.61 22.80
N LYS A 127 -6.77 0.91 22.40
CA LYS A 127 -7.16 -0.40 22.94
C LYS A 127 -7.16 -1.49 21.87
N PRO A 128 -6.87 -2.76 22.24
CA PRO A 128 -6.92 -3.88 21.29
C PRO A 128 -8.26 -4.01 20.55
N ALA A 129 -8.22 -4.55 19.34
CA ALA A 129 -9.37 -4.69 18.44
C ALA A 129 -10.56 -5.43 19.05
N ALA A 130 -10.30 -6.42 19.89
CA ALA A 130 -11.32 -7.25 20.55
C ALA A 130 -12.25 -6.48 21.49
N GLU A 131 -11.86 -5.27 21.94
CA GLU A 131 -12.60 -4.50 22.94
C GLU A 131 -13.45 -3.36 22.35
N GLN A 132 -13.36 -3.10 21.04
CA GLN A 132 -14.10 -2.02 20.37
C GLN A 132 -14.67 -2.47 19.03
N GLU A 133 -15.89 -2.99 19.02
CA GLU A 133 -16.57 -3.46 17.80
C GLU A 133 -16.78 -2.34 16.76
N ASN A 134 -16.95 -1.10 17.19
CA ASN A 134 -17.30 0.05 16.33
C ASN A 134 -16.11 0.97 16.05
N ALA A 135 -14.87 0.48 16.04
CA ALA A 135 -13.73 1.30 15.69
C ALA A 135 -13.66 1.55 14.17
N SER A 136 -13.36 2.78 13.77
CA SER A 136 -13.25 3.16 12.34
C SER A 136 -12.23 2.32 11.55
N VAL A 137 -11.23 1.76 12.20
CA VAL A 137 -10.32 0.81 11.57
C VAL A 137 -11.05 -0.46 11.11
N ASN A 138 -12.06 -0.92 11.85
CA ASN A 138 -12.87 -2.08 11.46
C ASN A 138 -13.76 -1.76 10.26
N GLU A 139 -14.27 -0.53 10.17
CA GLU A 139 -15.02 -0.05 9.01
C GLU A 139 -14.12 0.00 7.77
N LEU A 140 -12.88 0.51 7.91
CA LEU A 140 -11.92 0.56 6.81
C LEU A 140 -11.47 -0.85 6.38
N LEU A 141 -11.27 -1.77 7.32
CA LEU A 141 -10.99 -3.17 7.02
C LEU A 141 -12.15 -3.85 6.29
N ALA A 142 -13.39 -3.63 6.75
CA ALA A 142 -14.59 -4.16 6.09
C ALA A 142 -14.75 -3.60 4.67
N TYR A 143 -14.46 -2.32 4.47
CA TYR A 143 -14.40 -1.70 3.16
C TYR A 143 -13.34 -2.35 2.27
N TYR A 144 -12.10 -2.49 2.77
CA TYR A 144 -11.01 -3.16 2.04
C TYR A 144 -11.40 -4.59 1.61
N GLU A 145 -11.95 -5.38 2.54
CA GLU A 145 -12.40 -6.74 2.22
C GLU A 145 -13.54 -6.75 1.18
N THR A 146 -14.42 -5.76 1.21
CA THR A 146 -15.46 -5.60 0.20
C THR A 146 -14.87 -5.33 -1.18
N VAL A 147 -13.89 -4.43 -1.27
CA VAL A 147 -13.17 -4.12 -2.53
C VAL A 147 -12.42 -5.35 -3.03
N LYS A 148 -11.63 -5.98 -2.16
CA LYS A 148 -10.81 -7.16 -2.45
C LYS A 148 -11.65 -8.33 -2.98
N ASN A 149 -12.83 -8.56 -2.40
CA ASN A 149 -13.72 -9.66 -2.73
C ASN A 149 -14.81 -9.28 -3.76
N SER A 150 -14.73 -8.11 -4.36
CA SER A 150 -15.74 -7.61 -5.31
C SER A 150 -15.83 -8.40 -6.64
N GLY A 151 -14.83 -9.25 -6.92
CA GLY A 151 -14.66 -9.94 -8.19
C GLY A 151 -13.92 -9.12 -9.27
N GLU A 152 -13.61 -7.86 -8.98
CA GLU A 152 -12.82 -6.99 -9.88
C GLU A 152 -11.32 -6.99 -9.54
N CYS A 153 -10.90 -7.59 -8.43
CA CYS A 153 -9.50 -7.72 -8.08
C CYS A 153 -8.86 -8.94 -8.75
N SER A 154 -7.69 -8.73 -9.34
CA SER A 154 -6.83 -9.78 -9.88
C SER A 154 -5.50 -9.81 -9.13
N SER A 155 -4.94 -11.03 -8.96
CA SER A 155 -3.59 -11.15 -8.42
C SER A 155 -2.58 -10.64 -9.46
N PHE A 156 -1.63 -9.83 -8.98
CA PHE A 156 -0.45 -9.54 -9.79
C PHE A 156 0.34 -10.83 -10.07
N ALA A 157 0.90 -10.93 -11.26
CA ALA A 157 1.68 -12.11 -11.65
C ALA A 157 2.74 -12.42 -10.59
N ASN A 158 2.69 -13.66 -10.06
CA ASN A 158 3.52 -14.09 -8.95
C ASN A 158 5.01 -13.97 -9.29
N GLY A 159 5.73 -13.09 -8.62
CA GLY A 159 7.17 -12.89 -8.78
C GLY A 159 8.02 -14.10 -8.39
N LYS A 160 7.47 -15.09 -7.64
CA LYS A 160 8.17 -16.33 -7.27
C LYS A 160 8.74 -17.05 -8.49
N SER A 161 7.99 -17.16 -9.56
CA SER A 161 8.46 -17.80 -10.80
C SER A 161 9.52 -16.98 -11.55
N LEU A 162 9.70 -15.72 -11.22
CA LEU A 162 10.61 -14.77 -11.85
C LEU A 162 11.78 -14.38 -10.93
N ALA A 163 11.77 -14.81 -9.66
CA ALA A 163 12.76 -14.44 -8.65
C ALA A 163 14.20 -14.78 -9.08
N ASP A 164 14.38 -15.84 -9.84
CA ASP A 164 15.69 -16.26 -10.35
C ASP A 164 16.19 -15.50 -11.58
N ARG A 165 15.37 -14.64 -12.18
CA ARG A 165 15.81 -13.83 -13.31
C ARG A 165 16.78 -12.75 -12.86
N TYR A 166 17.82 -12.53 -13.66
CA TYR A 166 18.87 -11.54 -13.36
C TYR A 166 18.31 -10.15 -13.03
N CYS A 167 17.35 -9.68 -13.84
CA CYS A 167 16.77 -8.35 -13.60
C CYS A 167 15.98 -8.24 -12.29
N VAL A 168 15.36 -9.33 -11.83
CA VAL A 168 14.63 -9.35 -10.56
C VAL A 168 15.61 -9.43 -9.39
N LYS A 169 16.64 -10.26 -9.46
CA LYS A 169 17.72 -10.31 -8.45
C LYS A 169 18.40 -8.95 -8.28
N HIS A 170 18.75 -8.32 -9.40
CA HIS A 170 19.35 -6.99 -9.35
C HIS A 170 18.39 -5.92 -8.78
N ALA A 171 17.10 -6.05 -9.05
CA ALA A 171 16.10 -5.17 -8.43
C ALA A 171 16.00 -5.40 -6.92
N MET A 172 16.06 -6.65 -6.45
CA MET A 172 16.07 -6.98 -5.01
C MET A 172 17.30 -6.37 -4.31
N GLU A 173 18.50 -6.60 -4.86
CA GLU A 173 19.75 -6.03 -4.34
C GLU A 173 19.66 -4.50 -4.25
N ARG A 174 19.15 -3.86 -5.28
CA ARG A 174 19.02 -2.40 -5.31
C ARG A 174 17.97 -1.87 -4.34
N ILE A 175 16.84 -2.56 -4.15
CA ILE A 175 15.84 -2.22 -3.14
C ILE A 175 16.46 -2.27 -1.74
N GLU A 176 17.17 -3.34 -1.43
CA GLU A 176 17.85 -3.52 -0.15
C GLU A 176 18.86 -2.41 0.11
N GLU A 177 19.79 -2.16 -0.82
CA GLU A 177 20.79 -1.11 -0.71
C GLU A 177 20.19 0.30 -0.52
N GLU A 178 19.16 0.65 -1.32
CA GLU A 178 18.53 1.96 -1.23
C GLU A 178 17.72 2.12 0.07
N TYR A 179 17.07 1.07 0.53
CA TYR A 179 16.31 1.08 1.78
C TYR A 179 17.22 1.12 3.02
N GLU A 180 18.29 0.33 3.05
CA GLU A 180 19.29 0.38 4.13
C GLU A 180 19.94 1.76 4.22
N LYS A 181 20.31 2.34 3.06
CA LYS A 181 20.84 3.70 3.00
C LYS A 181 19.84 4.70 3.57
N TYR A 182 18.58 4.63 3.14
CA TYR A 182 17.51 5.50 3.65
C TYR A 182 17.35 5.40 5.16
N CYS A 183 17.32 4.20 5.72
CA CYS A 183 17.25 3.97 7.16
C CYS A 183 18.46 4.54 7.90
N SER A 184 19.67 4.41 7.33
CA SER A 184 20.88 4.96 7.94
C SER A 184 20.96 6.49 7.92
N GLU A 185 20.34 7.12 6.92
CA GLU A 185 20.25 8.58 6.79
C GLU A 185 19.11 9.17 7.66
N HIS A 186 18.20 8.31 8.15
CA HIS A 186 17.01 8.70 8.91
C HIS A 186 16.91 7.82 10.18
N GLU A 187 17.96 7.85 11.01
CA GLU A 187 18.01 7.05 12.26
C GLU A 187 16.83 7.34 13.20
N GLU A 188 16.26 8.55 13.14
CA GLU A 188 15.07 8.94 13.88
C GLU A 188 13.84 8.08 13.60
N LEU A 189 13.79 7.37 12.44
CA LEU A 189 12.71 6.44 12.12
C LEU A 189 12.73 5.18 12.99
N SER A 190 13.87 4.88 13.63
CA SER A 190 13.99 3.77 14.58
C SER A 190 13.47 4.13 15.98
N ASP A 191 13.31 5.40 16.29
CA ASP A 191 12.80 5.87 17.56
C ASP A 191 11.33 5.50 17.74
N GLU A 192 10.96 5.19 18.97
CA GLU A 192 9.57 4.88 19.29
C GLU A 192 8.72 6.16 19.20
N TYR A 193 7.81 6.19 18.25
CA TYR A 193 6.91 7.31 18.08
C TYR A 193 5.82 7.30 19.16
N SER A 194 5.75 8.37 19.94
CA SER A 194 4.68 8.54 20.93
C SER A 194 3.40 9.08 20.27
N TYR A 195 2.48 8.18 19.98
CA TYR A 195 1.16 8.58 19.46
C TYR A 195 0.38 9.39 20.49
N GLU A 196 0.48 9.08 21.78
CA GLU A 196 -0.25 9.77 22.85
C GLU A 196 0.10 11.26 22.93
N ASP A 197 1.37 11.61 22.71
CA ASP A 197 1.84 12.99 22.79
C ASP A 197 1.54 13.80 21.52
N ASN A 198 1.28 13.11 20.39
CA ASN A 198 1.16 13.72 19.08
C ASN A 198 -0.24 13.62 18.46
N THR A 199 -1.23 13.11 19.20
CA THR A 199 -2.61 12.97 18.78
C THR A 199 -3.57 13.55 19.79
N PHE A 200 -4.80 13.79 19.37
CA PHE A 200 -5.90 14.15 20.25
C PHE A 200 -7.00 13.09 20.19
N GLN A 201 -7.65 12.90 21.32
CA GLN A 201 -8.74 11.94 21.42
C GLN A 201 -10.00 12.50 20.77
N VAL A 202 -10.69 11.66 20.00
CA VAL A 202 -12.01 11.95 19.43
C VAL A 202 -13.05 10.98 20.00
N GLU A 203 -14.32 11.41 20.05
CA GLU A 203 -15.40 10.57 20.56
C GLU A 203 -15.83 9.51 19.54
N SER A 204 -15.83 9.87 18.25
CA SER A 204 -16.19 8.96 17.16
C SER A 204 -15.55 9.37 15.86
N ILE A 205 -15.32 8.40 14.99
CA ILE A 205 -14.91 8.58 13.59
C ILE A 205 -15.84 7.71 12.75
N ALA A 206 -16.42 8.28 11.71
CA ALA A 206 -17.20 7.54 10.71
C ALA A 206 -16.46 7.54 9.37
N LEU A 207 -16.33 6.38 8.74
CA LEU A 207 -15.79 6.25 7.40
C LEU A 207 -16.89 6.52 6.37
N LEU A 208 -16.62 7.42 5.44
CA LEU A 208 -17.48 7.64 4.27
C LEU A 208 -16.79 7.07 3.04
N SER A 209 -17.44 6.17 2.35
CA SER A 209 -16.93 5.54 1.14
C SER A 209 -17.96 5.55 0.01
N ASN A 210 -17.49 5.58 -1.23
CA ASN A 210 -18.36 5.34 -2.37
C ASN A 210 -18.76 3.86 -2.44
N PRO A 211 -19.93 3.53 -3.01
CA PRO A 211 -20.30 2.15 -3.26
C PRO A 211 -19.26 1.45 -4.15
N VAL A 212 -18.85 0.26 -3.75
CA VAL A 212 -17.94 -0.57 -4.54
C VAL A 212 -18.63 -0.97 -5.85
N ASN A 213 -17.91 -0.90 -6.97
CA ASN A 213 -18.42 -1.21 -8.32
C ASN A 213 -19.52 -0.26 -8.84
N ALA A 214 -19.69 0.92 -8.27
CA ALA A 214 -20.72 1.86 -8.71
C ALA A 214 -20.57 2.29 -10.21
N GLY A 215 -19.37 2.24 -10.77
CA GLY A 215 -19.11 2.56 -12.17
C GLY A 215 -18.97 1.33 -13.11
N VAL A 216 -19.12 0.12 -12.61
CA VAL A 216 -18.91 -1.13 -13.38
C VAL A 216 -20.23 -1.76 -13.82
N LYS A 217 -21.33 -1.44 -13.15
CA LYS A 217 -22.62 -2.11 -13.34
C LYS A 217 -23.69 -1.30 -14.10
N GLU A 218 -23.38 -0.08 -14.52
CA GLU A 218 -24.31 0.73 -15.31
C GLU A 218 -23.98 0.68 -16.80
#